data_65e1ead812e1b847649b2ae346ab654a
#
_entry.id   65e1ead812e1b847649b2ae346ab654a
#
_cell.length_a   1.000
_cell.length_b   1.000
_cell.length_c   1.000
_cell.angle_alpha   90.00
_cell.angle_beta   90.00
_cell.angle_gamma   90.00
#
_symmetry.space_group_name_H-M   'P 1'
#
loop_
_entity.id
_entity.type
_entity.pdbx_description
1 polymer ?
#
loop_
_entity_poly.entity_id
_entity_poly.type
_entity_poly.pdbx_seq_one_letter_code
_entity_poly.pdbx_strand_id
1 'polypeptide(L)'
;TETFVSDVPAEAVGVVSGYVMFPLGKSTISQAEQNSPVMTQAVKAMEKVLADKNAKITNMFIYVSNSPEGAERLNKNLANTRFRSAKSFFEKDLKLQNTPMARNPKFVVQQTVTENWNGLYMLLGDSNIKNKDQIIKDLKSAPNATARNKVIDSYIAKIPELKEVILPVLRRADFFVFYTVPTTVQEDVQL
;
A
#
# COMPACT_ATOMS: atom_id res chain seq x y z
N THR A 1 3.38 9.48 -53.52
CA THR A 1 3.43 8.65 -52.30
C THR A 1 2.99 9.53 -51.13
N GLU A 2 1.70 9.40 -50.77
CA GLU A 2 1.16 10.08 -49.59
C GLU A 2 1.66 9.34 -48.36
N THR A 3 2.43 10.02 -47.53
CA THR A 3 2.85 9.52 -46.21
C THR A 3 1.70 9.75 -45.23
N PHE A 4 1.00 8.70 -44.85
CA PHE A 4 0.08 8.75 -43.73
C PHE A 4 0.89 8.82 -42.44
N VAL A 5 0.95 10.00 -41.85
CA VAL A 5 1.38 10.17 -40.47
C VAL A 5 0.14 9.91 -39.62
N SER A 6 0.02 8.75 -39.04
CA SER A 6 -0.99 8.51 -38.01
C SER A 6 -0.47 9.08 -36.69
N ASP A 7 -0.91 10.27 -36.33
CA ASP A 7 -0.82 10.77 -34.96
C ASP A 7 -1.75 9.93 -34.09
N VAL A 8 -1.28 8.78 -33.65
CA VAL A 8 -1.93 8.05 -32.55
C VAL A 8 -1.43 8.70 -31.26
N PRO A 9 -2.27 9.39 -30.49
CA PRO A 9 -1.86 9.92 -29.20
C PRO A 9 -1.52 8.75 -28.29
N ALA A 10 -0.24 8.57 -28.03
CA ALA A 10 0.23 7.62 -27.02
C ALA A 10 0.02 8.25 -25.65
N GLU A 11 -0.47 7.45 -24.68
CA GLU A 11 -0.58 7.85 -23.28
C GLU A 11 0.51 7.16 -22.48
N ALA A 12 1.23 7.94 -21.67
CA ALA A 12 2.12 7.42 -20.65
C ALA A 12 1.34 7.32 -19.32
N VAL A 13 1.52 6.21 -18.61
CA VAL A 13 0.93 6.01 -17.29
C VAL A 13 1.96 6.36 -16.22
N GLY A 14 1.55 7.20 -15.27
CA GLY A 14 2.33 7.53 -14.09
C GLY A 14 1.64 7.06 -12.82
N VAL A 15 2.41 6.97 -11.75
CA VAL A 15 1.91 6.62 -10.43
C VAL A 15 2.53 7.50 -9.34
N VAL A 16 1.69 7.96 -8.43
CA VAL A 16 2.13 8.56 -7.16
C VAL A 16 1.78 7.57 -6.07
N SER A 17 2.75 7.21 -5.25
CA SER A 17 2.57 6.22 -4.19
C SER A 17 3.14 6.67 -2.85
N GLY A 18 2.63 6.10 -1.80
CA GLY A 18 3.10 6.30 -0.44
C GLY A 18 2.41 5.35 0.51
N TYR A 19 2.72 5.45 1.78
CA TYR A 19 2.12 4.59 2.80
C TYR A 19 2.16 5.23 4.18
N VAL A 20 1.33 4.70 5.06
CA VAL A 20 1.35 4.94 6.50
C VAL A 20 1.31 3.61 7.24
N MET A 21 1.95 3.55 8.40
CA MET A 21 1.92 2.40 9.30
C MET A 21 0.99 2.67 10.49
N PHE A 22 0.41 1.61 11.04
CA PHE A 22 -0.51 1.69 12.17
C PHE A 22 0.08 1.10 13.44
N PRO A 23 -0.21 1.67 14.61
CA PRO A 23 0.09 1.03 15.89
C PRO A 23 -0.66 -0.28 16.05
N LEU A 24 -0.13 -1.17 16.88
CA LEU A 24 -0.78 -2.45 17.18
C LEU A 24 -2.21 -2.24 17.69
N GLY A 25 -3.15 -2.94 17.05
CA GLY A 25 -4.56 -2.92 17.42
C GLY A 25 -5.28 -1.58 17.21
N LYS A 26 -4.69 -0.63 16.51
CA LYS A 26 -5.26 0.71 16.27
C LYS A 26 -5.37 1.01 14.78
N SER A 27 -6.31 1.90 14.46
CA SER A 27 -6.53 2.44 13.11
C SER A 27 -6.27 3.94 13.01
N THR A 28 -5.68 4.54 14.04
CA THR A 28 -5.26 5.94 14.03
C THR A 28 -3.92 6.10 13.33
N ILE A 29 -3.80 7.16 12.53
CA ILE A 29 -2.55 7.52 11.84
C ILE A 29 -1.86 8.57 12.69
N SER A 30 -0.69 8.23 13.25
CA SER A 30 0.07 9.12 14.11
C SER A 30 0.58 10.34 13.33
N GLN A 31 0.86 11.42 14.04
CA GLN A 31 1.44 12.63 13.45
C GLN A 31 2.78 12.34 12.77
N ALA A 32 3.59 11.45 13.33
CA ALA A 32 4.86 11.03 12.74
C ALA A 32 4.66 10.34 11.38
N GLU A 33 3.64 9.47 11.26
CA GLU A 33 3.30 8.82 10.00
C GLU A 33 2.73 9.81 8.97
N GLN A 34 1.89 10.75 9.41
CA GLN A 34 1.36 11.79 8.53
C GLN A 34 2.46 12.67 7.94
N ASN A 35 3.49 12.95 8.70
CA ASN A 35 4.62 13.83 8.34
C ASN A 35 5.87 13.06 7.90
N SER A 36 5.76 11.78 7.61
CA SER A 36 6.89 10.97 7.17
C SER A 36 7.51 11.49 5.88
N PRO A 37 8.80 11.22 5.63
CA PRO A 37 9.44 11.58 4.35
C PRO A 37 8.71 10.99 3.14
N VAL A 38 8.19 9.76 3.26
CA VAL A 38 7.42 9.09 2.20
C VAL A 38 6.16 9.88 1.86
N MET A 39 5.39 10.29 2.87
CA MET A 39 4.17 11.09 2.66
C MET A 39 4.49 12.50 2.15
N THR A 40 5.52 13.13 2.67
CA THR A 40 5.96 14.45 2.20
C THR A 40 6.34 14.43 0.72
N GLN A 41 7.07 13.42 0.28
CA GLN A 41 7.43 13.24 -1.13
C GLN A 41 6.21 12.95 -2.00
N ALA A 42 5.29 12.12 -1.53
CA ALA A 42 4.07 11.80 -2.24
C ALA A 42 3.18 13.03 -2.44
N VAL A 43 3.03 13.87 -1.42
CA VAL A 43 2.29 15.13 -1.52
C VAL A 43 2.90 16.06 -2.56
N LYS A 44 4.22 16.21 -2.58
CA LYS A 44 4.92 17.02 -3.60
C LYS A 44 4.72 16.47 -5.01
N ALA A 45 4.82 15.17 -5.18
CA ALA A 45 4.58 14.52 -6.46
C ALA A 45 3.12 14.73 -6.93
N MET A 46 2.16 14.61 -6.01
CA MET A 46 0.74 14.83 -6.31
C MET A 46 0.45 16.27 -6.69
N GLU A 47 1.07 17.25 -6.04
CA GLU A 47 0.94 18.67 -6.39
C GLU A 47 1.36 18.93 -7.84
N LYS A 48 2.45 18.31 -8.31
CA LYS A 48 2.90 18.41 -9.70
C LYS A 48 1.88 17.83 -10.67
N VAL A 49 1.31 16.68 -10.36
CA VAL A 49 0.29 16.03 -11.19
C VAL A 49 -0.97 16.88 -11.26
N LEU A 50 -1.43 17.42 -10.14
CA LEU A 50 -2.62 18.29 -10.07
C LEU A 50 -2.42 19.63 -10.80
N ALA A 51 -1.19 20.13 -10.87
CA ALA A 51 -0.84 21.36 -11.59
C ALA A 51 -0.67 21.13 -13.10
N ASP A 52 -0.48 19.91 -13.56
CA ASP A 52 -0.32 19.59 -14.97
C ASP A 52 -1.71 19.49 -15.65
N LYS A 53 -1.98 20.41 -16.56
CA LYS A 53 -3.24 20.45 -17.30
C LYS A 53 -3.45 19.25 -18.22
N ASN A 54 -2.37 18.61 -18.62
CA ASN A 54 -2.40 17.45 -19.52
C ASN A 54 -2.48 16.12 -18.75
N ALA A 55 -2.26 16.13 -17.44
CA ALA A 55 -2.37 14.94 -16.61
C ALA A 55 -3.83 14.64 -16.28
N LYS A 56 -4.22 13.39 -16.44
CA LYS A 56 -5.55 12.90 -16.08
C LYS A 56 -5.42 11.82 -15.01
N ILE A 57 -5.91 12.12 -13.81
CA ILE A 57 -5.97 11.15 -12.72
C ILE A 57 -7.10 10.16 -13.02
N THR A 58 -6.80 8.87 -12.97
CA THR A 58 -7.75 7.81 -13.33
C THR A 58 -8.36 7.13 -12.13
N ASN A 59 -7.55 6.73 -11.15
CA ASN A 59 -8.01 6.02 -9.97
C ASN A 59 -6.96 6.02 -8.86
N MET A 60 -7.40 5.64 -7.66
CA MET A 60 -6.53 5.41 -6.51
C MET A 60 -6.77 4.01 -5.95
N PHE A 61 -5.72 3.20 -5.88
CA PHE A 61 -5.74 1.95 -5.13
C PHE A 61 -5.31 2.20 -3.70
N ILE A 62 -6.03 1.63 -2.75
CA ILE A 62 -5.63 1.58 -1.35
C ILE A 62 -5.52 0.11 -0.95
N TYR A 63 -4.31 -0.28 -0.60
CA TYR A 63 -3.96 -1.61 -0.13
C TYR A 63 -3.73 -1.58 1.37
N VAL A 64 -4.55 -2.30 2.13
CA VAL A 64 -4.41 -2.42 3.59
C VAL A 64 -3.88 -3.79 3.93
N SER A 65 -2.84 -3.83 4.74
CA SER A 65 -2.24 -5.04 5.29
C SER A 65 -2.26 -4.99 6.81
N ASN A 66 -2.66 -6.10 7.43
CA ASN A 66 -2.49 -6.30 8.86
C ASN A 66 -1.40 -7.32 9.12
N SER A 67 -0.69 -7.15 10.23
CA SER A 67 0.15 -8.20 10.79
C SER A 67 -0.74 -9.37 11.24
N PRO A 68 -0.23 -10.62 11.14
CA PRO A 68 -1.08 -11.79 11.29
C PRO A 68 -1.39 -12.19 12.72
N GLU A 69 -0.76 -11.59 13.71
CA GLU A 69 -1.03 -11.90 15.12
C GLU A 69 -2.42 -11.44 15.55
N GLY A 70 -3.02 -12.15 16.48
CA GLY A 70 -4.34 -11.86 17.00
C GLY A 70 -5.47 -12.66 16.35
N ALA A 71 -6.70 -12.46 16.83
CA ALA A 71 -7.85 -13.17 16.34
C ALA A 71 -8.31 -12.66 14.96
N GLU A 72 -8.62 -13.58 14.05
CA GLU A 72 -9.06 -13.28 12.68
C GLU A 72 -10.23 -12.28 12.63
N ARG A 73 -11.21 -12.47 13.51
CA ARG A 73 -12.38 -11.57 13.57
C ARG A 73 -11.99 -10.13 13.89
N LEU A 74 -11.06 -9.94 14.82
CA LEU A 74 -10.57 -8.61 15.19
C LEU A 74 -9.76 -8.01 14.06
N ASN A 75 -8.95 -8.82 13.38
CA ASN A 75 -8.16 -8.39 12.25
C ASN A 75 -9.03 -7.94 11.06
N LYS A 76 -10.13 -8.62 10.79
CA LYS A 76 -11.13 -8.19 9.79
C LYS A 76 -11.69 -6.80 10.09
N ASN A 77 -12.15 -6.60 11.31
CA ASN A 77 -12.72 -5.31 11.74
C ASN A 77 -11.66 -4.20 11.67
N LEU A 78 -10.45 -4.50 12.12
CA LEU A 78 -9.34 -3.58 12.11
C LEU A 78 -8.93 -3.19 10.68
N ALA A 79 -8.93 -4.14 9.75
CA ALA A 79 -8.63 -3.87 8.35
C ALA A 79 -9.63 -2.89 7.73
N ASN A 80 -10.92 -3.06 7.99
CA ASN A 80 -11.96 -2.15 7.52
C ASN A 80 -11.82 -0.74 8.13
N THR A 81 -11.53 -0.67 9.42
CA THR A 81 -11.34 0.62 10.11
C THR A 81 -10.09 1.33 9.62
N ARG A 82 -9.00 0.61 9.40
CA ARG A 82 -7.76 1.12 8.81
C ARG A 82 -7.96 1.62 7.39
N PHE A 83 -8.73 0.89 6.59
CA PHE A 83 -9.06 1.34 5.25
C PHE A 83 -9.79 2.68 5.27
N ARG A 84 -10.81 2.84 6.12
CA ARG A 84 -11.55 4.11 6.23
C ARG A 84 -10.66 5.25 6.70
N SER A 85 -9.82 5.01 7.69
CA SER A 85 -8.87 6.02 8.18
C SER A 85 -7.86 6.42 7.10
N ALA A 86 -7.30 5.44 6.40
CA ALA A 86 -6.34 5.67 5.33
C ALA A 86 -6.97 6.43 4.15
N LYS A 87 -8.15 6.00 3.70
CA LYS A 87 -8.89 6.67 2.61
C LYS A 87 -9.13 8.14 2.93
N SER A 88 -9.65 8.43 4.11
CA SER A 88 -9.91 9.80 4.56
C SER A 88 -8.63 10.64 4.62
N PHE A 89 -7.57 10.07 5.18
CA PHE A 89 -6.28 10.75 5.28
C PHE A 89 -5.65 11.00 3.91
N PHE A 90 -5.58 10.00 3.04
CA PHE A 90 -4.98 10.15 1.72
C PHE A 90 -5.75 11.13 0.83
N GLU A 91 -7.07 11.07 0.83
CA GLU A 91 -7.89 12.02 0.07
C GLU A 91 -7.63 13.46 0.51
N LYS A 92 -7.50 13.71 1.81
CA LYS A 92 -7.21 15.02 2.36
C LYS A 92 -5.78 15.47 2.08
N ASP A 93 -4.80 14.64 2.42
CA ASP A 93 -3.38 14.98 2.35
C ASP A 93 -2.91 15.17 0.92
N LEU A 94 -3.42 14.36 -0.01
CA LEU A 94 -3.17 14.45 -1.44
C LEU A 94 -4.04 15.50 -2.17
N LYS A 95 -4.89 16.23 -1.44
CA LYS A 95 -5.78 17.28 -1.98
C LYS A 95 -6.77 16.78 -3.03
N LEU A 96 -7.27 15.56 -2.86
CA LEU A 96 -8.23 14.94 -3.77
C LEU A 96 -9.70 15.16 -3.37
N GLN A 97 -9.99 15.59 -2.14
CA GLN A 97 -11.35 15.71 -1.59
C GLN A 97 -12.29 16.60 -2.42
N ASN A 98 -11.78 17.68 -2.97
CA ASN A 98 -12.55 18.67 -3.71
C ASN A 98 -12.48 18.47 -5.24
N THR A 99 -11.96 17.35 -5.69
CA THR A 99 -11.87 17.00 -7.10
C THR A 99 -13.13 16.25 -7.55
N PRO A 100 -13.51 16.33 -8.83
CA PRO A 100 -14.65 15.55 -9.35
C PRO A 100 -14.47 14.03 -9.12
N MET A 101 -13.25 13.55 -9.08
CA MET A 101 -12.91 12.14 -8.87
C MET A 101 -13.35 11.63 -7.50
N ALA A 102 -13.26 12.46 -6.46
CA ALA A 102 -13.67 12.08 -5.10
C ALA A 102 -15.17 11.73 -5.00
N ARG A 103 -15.97 12.19 -5.94
CA ARG A 103 -17.42 11.92 -6.01
C ARG A 103 -17.75 10.64 -6.76
N ASN A 104 -16.78 10.07 -7.47
CA ASN A 104 -16.96 8.80 -8.18
C ASN A 104 -16.72 7.65 -7.23
N PRO A 105 -17.71 6.80 -6.92
CA PRO A 105 -17.56 5.69 -6.00
C PRO A 105 -16.59 4.60 -6.52
N LYS A 106 -16.30 4.61 -7.82
CA LYS A 106 -15.33 3.68 -8.44
C LYS A 106 -13.89 4.20 -8.48
N PHE A 107 -13.68 5.45 -8.04
CA PHE A 107 -12.35 6.04 -8.06
C PHE A 107 -11.38 5.35 -7.11
N VAL A 108 -11.81 5.02 -5.90
CA VAL A 108 -11.01 4.30 -4.93
C VAL A 108 -11.27 2.80 -5.05
N VAL A 109 -10.21 2.05 -5.32
CA VAL A 109 -10.22 0.58 -5.36
C VAL A 109 -9.58 0.06 -4.09
N GLN A 110 -10.34 -0.67 -3.29
CA GLN A 110 -9.89 -1.26 -2.04
C GLN A 110 -9.34 -2.67 -2.26
N GLN A 111 -8.17 -2.94 -1.68
CA GLN A 111 -7.64 -4.29 -1.51
C GLN A 111 -7.15 -4.45 -0.07
N THR A 112 -7.56 -5.53 0.59
CA THR A 112 -7.28 -5.74 1.99
C THR A 112 -6.75 -7.15 2.23
N VAL A 113 -5.64 -7.24 2.96
CA VAL A 113 -5.11 -8.49 3.51
C VAL A 113 -5.26 -8.45 5.02
N THR A 114 -6.23 -9.18 5.53
CA THR A 114 -6.60 -9.16 6.96
C THR A 114 -5.54 -9.79 7.87
N GLU A 115 -4.78 -10.74 7.34
CA GLU A 115 -3.68 -11.41 8.01
C GLU A 115 -2.57 -11.69 6.99
N ASN A 116 -1.51 -10.92 7.04
CA ASN A 116 -0.44 -11.02 6.04
C ASN A 116 0.63 -12.05 6.42
N TRP A 117 0.27 -13.32 6.39
CA TRP A 117 1.20 -14.42 6.62
C TRP A 117 2.30 -14.49 5.57
N ASN A 118 1.97 -14.28 4.30
CA ASN A 118 2.96 -14.31 3.23
C ASN A 118 4.01 -13.20 3.40
N GLY A 119 3.59 -12.00 3.76
CA GLY A 119 4.51 -10.90 4.09
C GLY A 119 5.42 -11.23 5.27
N LEU A 120 4.88 -11.87 6.30
CA LEU A 120 5.67 -12.35 7.44
C LEU A 120 6.73 -13.36 7.00
N TYR A 121 6.37 -14.35 6.19
CA TYR A 121 7.33 -15.35 5.71
C TYR A 121 8.45 -14.75 4.87
N MET A 122 8.11 -13.79 4.01
CA MET A 122 9.10 -13.06 3.20
C MET A 122 10.07 -12.26 4.08
N LEU A 123 9.55 -11.49 5.01
CA LEU A 123 10.37 -10.68 5.92
C LEU A 123 11.25 -11.53 6.84
N LEU A 124 10.72 -12.63 7.35
CA LEU A 124 11.51 -13.61 8.11
C LEU A 124 12.64 -14.20 7.26
N GLY A 125 12.33 -14.61 6.02
CA GLY A 125 13.31 -15.16 5.09
C GLY A 125 14.47 -14.21 4.81
N ASP A 126 14.18 -12.91 4.70
CA ASP A 126 15.16 -11.85 4.43
C ASP A 126 15.89 -11.35 5.71
N SER A 127 15.42 -11.76 6.88
CA SER A 127 15.98 -11.33 8.17
C SER A 127 17.23 -12.11 8.57
N ASN A 128 17.94 -11.59 9.58
CA ASN A 128 19.04 -12.28 10.23
C ASN A 128 18.63 -13.05 11.50
N ILE A 129 17.32 -13.26 11.69
CA ILE A 129 16.81 -14.00 12.84
C ILE A 129 17.32 -15.44 12.78
N LYS A 130 17.93 -15.87 13.87
CA LYS A 130 18.35 -17.27 14.04
C LYS A 130 17.11 -18.17 14.03
N ASN A 131 17.25 -19.34 13.42
CA ASN A 131 16.16 -20.33 13.32
C ASN A 131 14.93 -19.83 12.53
N LYS A 132 15.07 -18.83 11.65
CA LYS A 132 13.96 -18.31 10.83
C LYS A 132 13.26 -19.40 10.03
N ASP A 133 14.00 -20.36 9.48
CA ASP A 133 13.43 -21.45 8.69
C ASP A 133 12.56 -22.38 9.56
N GLN A 134 12.99 -22.64 10.82
CA GLN A 134 12.20 -23.42 11.77
C GLN A 134 10.92 -22.68 12.18
N ILE A 135 10.99 -21.36 12.37
CA ILE A 135 9.82 -20.52 12.68
C ILE A 135 8.80 -20.61 11.55
N ILE A 136 9.25 -20.43 10.31
CA ILE A 136 8.39 -20.52 9.12
C ILE A 136 7.76 -21.91 9.02
N LYS A 137 8.53 -22.96 9.23
CA LYS A 137 8.07 -24.36 9.21
C LYS A 137 7.00 -24.60 10.27
N ASP A 138 7.24 -24.16 11.50
CA ASP A 138 6.28 -24.33 12.61
C ASP A 138 4.96 -23.59 12.33
N LEU A 139 5.03 -22.40 11.79
CA LEU A 139 3.84 -21.63 11.40
C LEU A 139 3.06 -22.30 10.27
N LYS A 140 3.74 -22.75 9.24
CA LYS A 140 3.11 -23.42 8.09
C LYS A 140 2.54 -24.79 8.42
N SER A 141 3.10 -25.47 9.43
CA SER A 141 2.67 -26.80 9.87
C SER A 141 1.53 -26.77 10.88
N ALA A 142 1.14 -25.59 11.37
CA ALA A 142 0.03 -25.47 12.30
C ALA A 142 -1.28 -25.95 11.67
N PRO A 143 -2.07 -26.80 12.35
CA PRO A 143 -3.23 -27.44 11.74
C PRO A 143 -4.43 -26.49 11.54
N ASN A 144 -4.47 -25.37 12.23
CA ASN A 144 -5.54 -24.38 12.13
C ASN A 144 -5.06 -22.98 12.60
N ALA A 145 -5.90 -21.98 12.41
CA ALA A 145 -5.59 -20.59 12.76
C ALA A 145 -5.29 -20.41 14.27
N THR A 146 -6.03 -21.08 15.14
CA THR A 146 -5.81 -20.99 16.59
C THR A 146 -4.44 -21.54 16.98
N ALA A 147 -4.05 -22.68 16.43
CA ALA A 147 -2.73 -23.27 16.66
C ALA A 147 -1.62 -22.38 16.11
N ARG A 148 -1.81 -21.79 14.93
CA ARG A 148 -0.85 -20.87 14.32
C ARG A 148 -0.67 -19.61 15.16
N ASN A 149 -1.72 -19.06 15.71
CA ASN A 149 -1.64 -17.90 16.62
C ASN A 149 -0.86 -18.21 17.89
N LYS A 150 -1.03 -19.39 18.46
CA LYS A 150 -0.25 -19.81 19.63
C LYS A 150 1.25 -19.91 19.28
N VAL A 151 1.58 -20.42 18.11
CA VAL A 151 2.96 -20.53 17.65
C VAL A 151 3.59 -19.14 17.49
N ILE A 152 2.93 -18.23 16.76
CA ILE A 152 3.48 -16.88 16.56
C ILE A 152 3.61 -16.12 17.87
N ASP A 153 2.63 -16.22 18.77
CA ASP A 153 2.68 -15.57 20.08
C ASP A 153 3.88 -16.05 20.91
N SER A 154 4.18 -17.34 20.86
CA SER A 154 5.36 -17.91 21.57
C SER A 154 6.68 -17.35 21.02
N TYR A 155 6.78 -17.14 19.72
CA TYR A 155 7.97 -16.54 19.10
C TYR A 155 8.06 -15.04 19.33
N ILE A 156 6.96 -14.32 19.32
CA ILE A 156 6.89 -12.87 19.65
C ILE A 156 7.45 -12.64 21.07
N ALA A 157 7.10 -13.49 22.01
CA ALA A 157 7.57 -13.39 23.39
C ALA A 157 9.09 -13.60 23.54
N LYS A 158 9.71 -14.33 22.62
CA LYS A 158 11.13 -14.71 22.69
C LYS A 158 12.05 -13.90 21.80
N ILE A 159 11.52 -13.29 20.72
CA ILE A 159 12.30 -12.65 19.67
C ILE A 159 11.86 -11.18 19.54
N PRO A 160 12.59 -10.24 20.21
CA PRO A 160 12.26 -8.81 20.15
C PRO A 160 12.21 -8.25 18.73
N GLU A 161 13.09 -8.67 17.83
CA GLU A 161 13.14 -8.22 16.44
C GLU A 161 11.82 -8.53 15.69
N LEU A 162 11.21 -9.67 15.96
CA LEU A 162 9.92 -10.04 15.37
C LEU A 162 8.81 -9.04 15.75
N LYS A 163 8.75 -8.69 17.04
CA LYS A 163 7.77 -7.77 17.60
C LYS A 163 8.01 -6.32 17.20
N GLU A 164 9.25 -5.87 17.20
CA GLU A 164 9.60 -4.45 17.13
C GLU A 164 9.97 -4.00 15.71
N VAL A 165 10.40 -4.92 14.84
CA VAL A 165 10.88 -4.62 13.50
C VAL A 165 9.99 -5.23 12.41
N ILE A 166 9.76 -6.54 12.46
CA ILE A 166 9.10 -7.27 11.36
C ILE A 166 7.59 -7.05 11.36
N LEU A 167 6.91 -7.34 12.45
CA LEU A 167 5.45 -7.21 12.52
C LEU A 167 4.94 -5.79 12.30
N PRO A 168 5.60 -4.73 12.82
CA PRO A 168 5.16 -3.35 12.57
C PRO A 168 5.09 -2.97 11.09
N VAL A 169 6.01 -3.45 10.27
CA VAL A 169 6.03 -3.16 8.81
C VAL A 169 4.80 -3.73 8.09
N LEU A 170 4.20 -4.78 8.63
CA LEU A 170 3.01 -5.42 8.06
C LEU A 170 1.71 -4.66 8.37
N ARG A 171 1.69 -3.78 9.37
CA ARG A 171 0.54 -2.97 9.76
C ARG A 171 0.53 -1.65 8.99
N ARG A 172 0.06 -1.68 7.75
CA ARG A 172 0.19 -0.54 6.86
C ARG A 172 -0.96 -0.38 5.88
N ALA A 173 -1.11 0.82 5.37
CA ALA A 173 -1.93 1.13 4.22
C ALA A 173 -1.07 1.84 3.17
N ASP A 174 -1.05 1.30 1.97
CA ASP A 174 -0.39 1.89 0.82
C ASP A 174 -1.43 2.50 -0.12
N PHE A 175 -1.11 3.61 -0.77
CA PHE A 175 -1.90 4.12 -1.86
C PHE A 175 -1.08 4.18 -3.14
N PHE A 176 -1.81 4.07 -4.27
CA PHE A 176 -1.28 4.22 -5.62
C PHE A 176 -2.28 5.06 -6.41
N VAL A 177 -1.92 6.30 -6.69
CA VAL A 177 -2.72 7.17 -7.57
C VAL A 177 -2.18 7.06 -8.98
N PHE A 178 -3.00 6.54 -9.88
CA PHE A 178 -2.64 6.40 -11.29
C PHE A 178 -3.13 7.60 -12.09
N TYR A 179 -2.30 8.04 -13.03
CA TYR A 179 -2.63 9.12 -13.94
C TYR A 179 -2.04 8.85 -15.32
N THR A 180 -2.61 9.47 -16.33
CA THR A 180 -2.12 9.42 -17.70
C THR A 180 -1.69 10.80 -18.17
N VAL A 181 -0.66 10.84 -18.99
CA VAL A 181 -0.19 12.05 -19.67
C VAL A 181 -0.07 11.73 -21.15
N PRO A 182 -0.63 12.55 -22.07
CA PRO A 182 -0.45 12.33 -23.50
C PRO A 182 1.00 12.50 -23.87
N THR A 183 1.54 11.54 -24.63
CA THR A 183 2.88 11.63 -25.23
C THR A 183 2.73 11.77 -26.73
N THR A 184 3.40 12.78 -27.31
CA THR A 184 3.53 12.89 -28.76
C THR A 184 4.74 12.08 -29.17
N VAL A 185 4.53 10.94 -29.85
CA VAL A 185 5.60 10.21 -30.49
C VAL A 185 5.83 10.86 -31.83
N GLN A 186 6.93 11.65 -31.98
CA GLN A 186 7.46 11.99 -33.27
C GLN A 186 8.31 10.81 -33.73
N GLU A 187 7.81 10.02 -34.65
CA GLU A 187 8.68 9.12 -35.41
C GLU A 187 9.48 9.97 -36.39
N ASP A 188 10.77 10.13 -36.11
CA ASP A 188 11.72 10.61 -37.09
C ASP A 188 11.87 9.53 -38.16
N VAL A 189 11.14 9.65 -39.24
CA VAL A 189 11.39 8.86 -40.46
C VAL A 189 12.58 9.48 -41.15
N GLN A 190 13.77 8.94 -40.93
CA GLN A 190 14.91 9.20 -41.79
C GLN A 190 14.66 8.55 -43.14
N LEU A 191 14.57 9.41 -44.18
CA LEU A 191 14.62 9.01 -45.59
C LEU A 191 16.02 8.60 -45.99
#